data_1527b27958bee1a62dc13da41ce6361d
#
_entry.id   1527b27958bee1a62dc13da41ce6361d
#
_cell.length_a   1.000
_cell.length_b   1.000
_cell.length_c   1.000
_cell.angle_alpha   90.00
_cell.angle_beta   90.00
_cell.angle_gamma   90.00
#
_symmetry.space_group_name_H-M   'P 1'
#
loop_
_entity.id
_entity.type
_entity.pdbx_description
1 polymer ?
#
loop_
_entity_poly.entity_id
_entity_poly.type
_entity_poly.pdbx_seq_one_letter_code
_entity_poly.pdbx_strand_id
1 'polypeptide(L)'
;MLFRSQATFRIVNYPKFFTPNGDGYNDTWNISEIASDQPEAYIYIFDRYGKLLKQISVIGEGWDGTLNGLTLPSTDYWFRVFYKENGESKEFKSHFSLKR
;
A
#
# COMPACT_ATOMS: atom_id res chain seq x y z
N MET A 1 30.43 -4.11 -11.97
CA MET A 1 29.78 -4.20 -11.68
C MET A 1 28.95 -4.19 -11.35
N LEU A 2 29.01 -3.92 -11.28
CA LEU A 2 28.18 -3.79 -11.04
C LEU A 2 27.31 -3.83 -10.70
N PHE A 3 27.12 -3.70 -10.52
CA PHE A 3 26.20 -3.70 -10.25
C PHE A 3 25.30 -3.73 -9.90
N ARG A 4 24.98 -3.59 -9.77
CA ARG A 4 24.13 -3.62 -9.33
C ARG A 4 23.10 -3.65 -9.32
N SER A 5 22.98 -3.35 -9.39
CA SER A 5 22.04 -3.28 -9.35
C SER A 5 21.21 -3.60 -9.53
N GLN A 6 21.17 -3.39 -9.93
CA GLN A 6 20.24 -3.66 -10.13
C GLN A 6 19.37 -4.53 -9.78
N ALA A 7 19.42 -4.99 -9.49
CA ALA A 7 18.51 -5.91 -8.78
C ALA A 7 17.76 -5.22 -7.66
N THR A 8 17.59 -3.99 -7.79
CA THR A 8 16.81 -3.21 -6.83
C THR A 8 15.34 -3.57 -6.99
N PHE A 9 14.70 -3.95 -5.89
CA PHE A 9 13.27 -4.20 -5.89
C PHE A 9 12.54 -2.90 -6.18
N ARG A 10 11.58 -2.96 -7.10
CA ARG A 10 10.84 -1.76 -7.52
C ARG A 10 9.37 -1.93 -7.28
N ILE A 11 8.78 -0.97 -6.57
CA ILE A 11 7.33 -0.92 -6.36
C ILE A 11 6.77 0.11 -7.33
N VAL A 12 6.69 -0.27 -8.61
CA VAL A 12 6.25 0.64 -9.65
C VAL A 12 4.81 0.41 -10.06
N ASN A 13 4.25 -0.77 -9.72
CA ASN A 13 2.89 -1.11 -10.10
C ASN A 13 2.05 -1.33 -8.85
N TYR A 14 1.60 -0.26 -8.26
CA TYR A 14 0.64 -0.34 -7.18
C TYR A 14 -0.68 0.27 -7.67
N PRO A 15 -1.83 -0.12 -7.10
CA PRO A 15 -3.11 0.46 -7.52
C PRO A 15 -3.13 1.95 -7.20
N LYS A 16 -3.40 2.76 -8.22
CA LYS A 16 -3.41 4.20 -8.05
C LYS A 16 -4.71 4.70 -7.44
N PHE A 17 -5.74 3.88 -7.48
CA PHE A 17 -7.03 4.21 -6.88
C PHE A 17 -7.78 2.93 -6.54
N PHE A 18 -8.81 3.07 -5.72
CA PHE A 18 -9.74 1.98 -5.47
C PHE A 18 -11.13 2.57 -5.22
N THR A 19 -12.15 1.73 -5.42
CA THR A 19 -13.55 2.16 -5.38
C THR A 19 -14.35 1.24 -4.47
N PRO A 20 -14.34 1.51 -3.16
CA PRO A 20 -14.99 0.61 -2.18
C PRO A 20 -16.50 0.80 -2.19
N ASN A 21 -17.17 0.25 -3.20
CA ASN A 21 -18.62 0.35 -3.39
C ASN A 21 -19.34 -0.98 -3.26
N GLY A 22 -18.61 -2.05 -2.91
CA GLY A 22 -19.22 -3.35 -2.67
C GLY A 22 -19.54 -4.16 -3.92
N ASP A 23 -18.99 -3.80 -5.07
CA ASP A 23 -19.29 -4.50 -6.32
C ASP A 23 -18.32 -5.64 -6.63
N GLY A 24 -17.39 -5.91 -5.74
CA GLY A 24 -16.41 -6.98 -5.91
C GLY A 24 -15.18 -6.59 -6.71
N TYR A 25 -15.09 -5.35 -7.18
CA TYR A 25 -13.94 -4.87 -7.95
C TYR A 25 -13.34 -3.66 -7.26
N ASN A 26 -12.05 -3.72 -7.00
CA ASN A 26 -11.32 -2.60 -6.42
C ASN A 26 -11.95 -2.10 -5.12
N ASP A 27 -12.51 -3.02 -4.33
CA ASP A 27 -13.16 -2.66 -3.07
C ASP A 27 -12.17 -2.45 -1.95
N THR A 28 -10.95 -2.97 -2.10
CA THR A 28 -9.89 -2.78 -1.12
C THR A 28 -8.61 -2.35 -1.83
N TRP A 29 -7.71 -1.76 -1.08
CA TRP A 29 -6.42 -1.33 -1.61
C TRP A 29 -5.29 -2.06 -0.91
N ASN A 30 -4.38 -2.61 -1.71
CA ASN A 30 -3.19 -3.27 -1.20
C ASN A 30 -2.16 -3.29 -2.34
N ILE A 31 -0.91 -3.61 -1.99
CA ILE A 31 0.13 -3.82 -2.99
C ILE A 31 0.45 -5.31 -2.97
N SER A 32 -0.54 -6.09 -3.37
CA SER A 32 -0.43 -7.55 -3.27
C SER A 32 0.56 -8.13 -4.28
N GLU A 33 0.95 -7.37 -5.30
CA GLU A 33 1.89 -7.87 -6.31
C GLU A 33 3.27 -8.16 -5.72
N ILE A 34 3.62 -7.55 -4.60
CA ILE A 34 4.93 -7.78 -3.99
C ILE A 34 4.89 -8.91 -2.97
N ALA A 35 3.73 -9.53 -2.74
CA ALA A 35 3.59 -10.51 -1.68
C ALA A 35 4.49 -11.74 -1.90
N SER A 36 4.72 -12.14 -3.16
CA SER A 36 5.55 -13.31 -3.43
C SER A 36 7.02 -13.06 -3.10
N ASP A 37 7.49 -11.85 -3.31
CA ASP A 37 8.88 -11.49 -3.03
C ASP A 37 9.08 -10.97 -1.62
N GLN A 38 8.05 -10.32 -1.08
CA GLN A 38 8.12 -9.63 0.21
C GLN A 38 6.91 -9.98 1.06
N PRO A 39 6.74 -11.26 1.43
CA PRO A 39 5.52 -11.66 2.16
C PRO A 39 5.43 -11.04 3.55
N GLU A 40 6.54 -10.56 4.10
CA GLU A 40 6.54 -9.93 5.42
C GLU A 40 6.40 -8.43 5.35
N ALA A 41 6.30 -7.86 4.15
CA ALA A 41 6.16 -6.42 4.02
C ALA A 41 4.83 -5.94 4.59
N TYR A 42 4.83 -4.74 5.11
CA TYR A 42 3.61 -4.16 5.64
C TYR A 42 3.54 -2.70 5.22
N ILE A 43 2.34 -2.15 5.29
CA ILE A 43 2.05 -0.83 4.76
C ILE A 43 1.33 -0.01 5.82
N TYR A 44 1.79 1.20 6.04
CA TYR A 44 1.09 2.18 6.86
C TYR A 44 0.35 3.14 5.92
N ILE A 45 -0.91 3.41 6.23
CA ILE A 45 -1.75 4.31 5.44
C ILE A 45 -2.08 5.54 6.28
N PHE A 46 -1.92 6.72 5.68
CA PHE A 46 -2.05 8.00 6.36
C PHE A 46 -3.01 8.91 5.60
N ASP A 47 -3.65 9.83 6.32
CA ASP A 47 -4.41 10.89 5.67
C ASP A 47 -3.47 12.02 5.25
N ARG A 48 -4.04 13.07 4.66
CA ARG A 48 -3.24 14.19 4.15
C ARG A 48 -2.57 15.01 5.25
N TYR A 49 -2.96 14.81 6.48
CA TYR A 49 -2.35 15.49 7.62
C TYR A 49 -1.28 14.65 8.29
N GLY A 50 -0.98 13.47 7.72
CA GLY A 50 0.02 12.59 8.27
C GLY A 50 -0.47 11.71 9.42
N LYS A 51 -1.79 11.68 9.65
CA LYS A 51 -2.34 10.83 10.69
C LYS A 51 -2.39 9.39 10.22
N LEU A 52 -1.86 8.49 11.02
CA LEU A 52 -1.89 7.06 10.70
C LEU A 52 -3.32 6.54 10.82
N LEU A 53 -3.81 5.94 9.74
CA LEU A 53 -5.17 5.42 9.67
C LEU A 53 -5.21 3.90 9.81
N LYS A 54 -4.23 3.21 9.23
CA LYS A 54 -4.29 1.75 9.19
C LYS A 54 -2.91 1.18 8.90
N GLN A 55 -2.66 0.00 9.44
CA GLN A 55 -1.50 -0.81 9.06
C GLN A 55 -2.03 -2.09 8.44
N ILE A 56 -1.54 -2.45 7.26
CA ILE A 56 -1.98 -3.65 6.56
C ILE A 56 -0.76 -4.47 6.15
N SER A 57 -0.99 -5.78 5.96
CA SER A 57 0.01 -6.69 5.43
C SER A 57 -0.21 -6.87 3.93
N VAL A 58 0.88 -7.03 3.17
CA VAL A 58 0.75 -7.24 1.71
C VAL A 58 0.07 -8.56 1.39
N ILE A 59 0.04 -9.52 2.32
CA ILE A 59 -0.64 -10.79 2.10
C ILE A 59 -2.08 -10.78 2.60
N GLY A 60 -2.54 -9.65 3.18
CA GLY A 60 -3.89 -9.53 3.69
C GLY A 60 -4.87 -9.03 2.66
N GLU A 61 -6.08 -8.75 3.12
CA GLU A 61 -7.15 -8.31 2.22
C GLU A 61 -7.02 -6.85 1.79
N GLY A 62 -6.24 -6.08 2.53
CA GLY A 62 -6.08 -4.68 2.20
C GLY A 62 -6.99 -3.77 3.01
N TRP A 63 -6.98 -2.50 2.63
CA TRP A 63 -7.73 -1.46 3.33
C TRP A 63 -9.02 -1.18 2.57
N ASP A 64 -10.12 -1.09 3.29
CA ASP A 64 -11.44 -0.91 2.69
C ASP A 64 -11.93 0.54 2.74
N GLY A 65 -11.06 1.48 3.13
CA GLY A 65 -11.45 2.89 3.15
C GLY A 65 -12.18 3.33 4.40
N THR A 66 -12.10 2.53 5.47
CA THR A 66 -12.78 2.89 6.71
C THR A 66 -11.79 3.06 7.84
N LEU A 67 -12.22 3.77 8.87
CA LEU A 67 -11.49 3.90 10.13
C LEU A 67 -12.49 3.71 11.25
N ASN A 68 -12.30 2.67 12.05
CA ASN A 68 -13.19 2.34 13.17
C ASN A 68 -14.64 2.21 12.71
N GLY A 69 -14.85 1.60 11.52
CA GLY A 69 -16.18 1.36 11.00
C GLY A 69 -16.80 2.54 10.26
N LEU A 70 -16.11 3.68 10.22
CA LEU A 70 -16.63 4.86 9.55
C LEU A 70 -15.98 4.99 8.18
N THR A 71 -16.79 5.23 7.15
CA THR A 71 -16.29 5.43 5.81
C THR A 71 -15.58 6.78 5.71
N LEU A 72 -14.41 6.76 5.07
CA LEU A 72 -13.64 7.97 4.90
C LEU A 72 -13.93 8.60 3.54
N PRO A 73 -13.66 9.91 3.39
CA PRO A 73 -14.04 10.63 2.16
C PRO A 73 -13.22 10.22 0.95
N SER A 74 -13.80 10.45 -0.22
CA SER A 74 -13.12 10.29 -1.49
C SER A 74 -12.06 11.39 -1.63
N THR A 75 -10.82 11.01 -1.52
CA THR A 75 -9.68 11.91 -1.63
C THR A 75 -8.41 11.07 -1.75
N ASP A 76 -7.27 11.73 -1.76
CA ASP A 76 -5.99 11.04 -1.79
C ASP A 76 -5.58 10.65 -0.38
N TYR A 77 -4.91 9.50 -0.31
CA TYR A 77 -4.30 9.00 0.92
C TYR A 77 -2.86 8.64 0.62
N TRP A 78 -2.04 8.61 1.65
CA TRP A 78 -0.61 8.37 1.50
C TRP A 78 -0.25 7.07 2.18
N PHE A 79 0.85 6.44 1.73
CA PHE A 79 1.27 5.19 2.32
C PHE A 79 2.79 5.11 2.38
N ARG A 80 3.25 4.27 3.30
CA ARG A 80 4.65 3.85 3.39
C ARG A 80 4.65 2.34 3.44
N VAL A 81 5.40 1.72 2.54
CA VAL A 81 5.57 0.28 2.58
C VAL A 81 6.99 -0.02 3.03
N PHE A 82 7.10 -0.95 3.98
CA PHE A 82 8.38 -1.37 4.55
C PHE A 82 8.69 -2.77 4.10
N TYR A 83 9.87 -2.97 3.54
CA TYR A 83 10.25 -4.24 2.95
C TYR A 83 11.75 -4.45 3.16
N LYS A 84 12.24 -5.63 2.75
CA LYS A 84 13.64 -5.97 2.88
C LYS A 84 14.28 -6.10 1.51
N GLU A 85 15.51 -5.61 1.39
CA GLU A 85 16.28 -5.75 0.18
C GLU A 85 17.72 -6.02 0.59
N ASN A 86 18.22 -7.18 0.19
CA ASN A 86 19.60 -7.60 0.52
C ASN A 86 19.85 -7.55 2.03
N GLY A 87 18.84 -7.93 2.82
CA GLY A 87 18.95 -7.95 4.27
C GLY A 87 18.77 -6.61 4.94
N GLU A 88 18.55 -5.56 4.18
CA GLU A 88 18.37 -4.22 4.73
C GLU A 88 16.91 -3.79 4.67
N SER A 89 16.50 -3.06 5.69
CA SER A 89 15.14 -2.51 5.71
C SER A 89 15.07 -1.29 4.79
N LYS A 90 14.07 -1.29 3.93
CA LYS A 90 13.83 -0.21 2.97
C LYS A 90 12.43 0.31 3.12
N GLU A 91 12.20 1.50 2.60
CA GLU A 91 10.91 2.15 2.65
C GLU A 91 10.61 2.77 1.30
N PHE A 92 9.37 2.60 0.84
CA PHE A 92 8.86 3.29 -0.33
C PHE A 92 7.57 4.01 0.07
N LYS A 93 7.39 5.24 -0.37
CA LYS A 93 6.19 6.00 -0.02
C LYS A 93 5.65 6.71 -1.24
N SER A 94 4.32 6.79 -1.29
CA SER A 94 3.62 7.44 -2.38
C SER A 94 2.17 7.68 -1.94
N HIS A 95 1.26 7.82 -2.90
CA HIS A 95 -0.14 8.09 -2.59
C HIS A 95 -1.04 7.35 -3.57
N PHE A 96 -2.31 7.25 -3.20
CA PHE A 96 -3.35 6.63 -4.01
C PHE A 96 -4.65 7.35 -3.71
N SER A 97 -5.68 7.09 -4.52
CA SER A 97 -6.96 7.77 -4.39
C SER A 97 -8.06 6.80 -3.98
N LEU A 98 -8.94 7.26 -3.12
CA LEU A 98 -10.17 6.55 -2.77
C LEU A 98 -11.30 7.27 -3.51
N LYS A 99 -12.04 6.53 -4.32
CA LYS A 99 -13.13 7.09 -5.13
C LYS A 99 -14.40 6.31 -4.85
N ARG A 100 -15.42 6.98 -4.37
CA ARG A 100 -16.71 6.35 -4.10
C ARG A 100 -17.74 6.63 -5.17
#